data_d6e1383f9e7dac7a7bb5db4fbb9b19e3
#
_entry.id   d6e1383f9e7dac7a7bb5db4fbb9b19e3
#
_cell.length_a   1.000
_cell.length_b   1.000
_cell.length_c   1.000
_cell.angle_alpha   90.00
_cell.angle_beta   90.00
_cell.angle_gamma   90.00
#
_symmetry.space_group_name_H-M   'P 1'
#
loop_
_entity.id
_entity.type
_entity.pdbx_description
1 polymer ?
#
loop_
_entity_poly.entity_id
_entity_poly.type
_entity_poly.pdbx_seq_one_letter_code
_entity_poly.pdbx_strand_id
1 'polypeptide(L)'
;MHIKIDLKIFLFALIFLLMKKIEMYALIMMFALIHEFGHIIMAIILKYKIESIEIVPYGIKMKFKVNYDDYNKKIGKGSLISLKKILISVAGPFFNLMLCLIVLICTHFGVNFFDENANIFYANLLIFIFNLIPIYPLDGGRILQEILHITLGLKESYMFIQDISFVCIAILSATSSIIILYYKNIIFFIVLLYLWYLTLKCEREFTMKEKIYESIEKMCKNSKIKNVTG
;
A
#
# COMPACT_ATOMS: atom_id res chain seq x y z
N MET A 1 -18.96 -1.82 11.03
CA MET A 1 -17.84 -1.05 10.43
C MET A 1 -17.09 -0.40 11.57
N HIS A 2 -15.84 -0.74 11.81
CA HIS A 2 -15.03 -0.16 12.87
C HIS A 2 -14.05 0.83 12.25
N ILE A 3 -14.06 2.08 12.75
CA ILE A 3 -13.12 3.12 12.36
C ILE A 3 -12.08 3.23 13.48
N LYS A 4 -10.79 3.10 13.14
CA LYS A 4 -9.67 3.29 14.06
C LYS A 4 -8.79 4.40 13.54
N ILE A 5 -8.32 5.27 14.44
CA ILE A 5 -7.39 6.35 14.13
C ILE A 5 -6.04 6.00 14.77
N ASP A 6 -4.98 5.95 13.97
CA ASP A 6 -3.62 5.74 14.48
C ASP A 6 -3.09 7.06 15.06
N LEU A 7 -2.74 7.07 16.34
CA LEU A 7 -2.18 8.24 17.04
C LEU A 7 -0.90 8.79 16.39
N LYS A 8 -0.22 8.00 15.57
CA LYS A 8 0.97 8.46 14.83
C LYS A 8 0.68 9.61 13.87
N ILE A 9 -0.58 9.81 13.45
CA ILE A 9 -0.99 10.97 12.63
C ILE A 9 -0.66 12.27 13.35
N PHE A 10 -0.98 12.34 14.64
CA PHE A 10 -0.70 13.53 15.45
C PHE A 10 0.80 13.76 15.63
N LEU A 11 1.60 12.68 15.73
CA LEU A 11 3.06 12.78 15.78
C LEU A 11 3.62 13.36 14.48
N PHE A 12 3.16 12.90 13.32
CA PHE A 12 3.57 13.44 12.03
C PHE A 12 3.14 14.90 11.87
N ALA A 13 1.89 15.22 12.21
CA ALA A 13 1.38 16.59 12.19
C ALA A 13 2.23 17.53 13.06
N LEU A 14 2.62 17.08 14.27
CA LEU A 14 3.49 17.84 15.17
C LEU A 14 4.89 18.08 14.56
N ILE A 15 5.49 17.05 13.95
CA ILE A 15 6.80 17.16 13.28
C ILE A 15 6.72 18.21 12.16
N PHE A 16 5.71 18.12 11.28
CA PHE A 16 5.54 19.08 10.18
C PHE A 16 5.23 20.51 10.68
N LEU A 17 4.49 20.63 11.79
CA LEU A 17 4.23 21.91 12.45
C LEU A 17 5.53 22.55 12.95
N LEU A 18 6.37 21.80 13.65
CA LEU A 18 7.67 22.26 14.14
C LEU A 18 8.61 22.69 13.00
N MET A 19 8.50 22.02 11.86
CA MET A 19 9.26 22.35 10.66
C MET A 19 8.64 23.49 9.82
N LYS A 20 7.53 24.10 10.27
CA LYS A 20 6.77 25.14 9.53
C LYS A 20 6.32 24.69 8.15
N LYS A 21 5.97 23.39 7.99
CA LYS A 21 5.53 22.77 6.74
C LYS A 21 4.14 22.09 6.88
N ILE A 22 3.33 22.58 7.80
CA ILE A 22 2.00 21.98 8.10
C ILE A 22 1.05 22.04 6.90
N GLU A 23 1.12 23.11 6.09
CA GLU A 23 0.29 23.26 4.87
C GLU A 23 0.61 22.16 3.87
N MET A 24 1.90 21.86 3.65
CA MET A 24 2.33 20.77 2.77
C MET A 24 1.84 19.40 3.28
N TYR A 25 1.89 19.18 4.59
CA TYR A 25 1.36 17.96 5.20
C TYR A 25 -0.16 17.84 4.98
N ALA A 26 -0.91 18.93 5.22
CA ALA A 26 -2.34 18.96 5.00
C ALA A 26 -2.69 18.67 3.53
N LEU A 27 -1.96 19.25 2.59
CA LEU A 27 -2.12 19.03 1.16
C LEU A 27 -1.88 17.54 0.78
N ILE A 28 -0.77 16.97 1.24
CA ILE A 28 -0.44 15.55 1.00
C ILE A 28 -1.52 14.65 1.61
N MET A 29 -1.97 14.92 2.84
CA MET A 29 -3.02 14.14 3.49
C MET A 29 -4.35 14.22 2.74
N MET A 30 -4.72 15.39 2.24
CA MET A 30 -5.93 15.56 1.42
C MET A 30 -5.86 14.69 0.16
N PHE A 31 -4.74 14.71 -0.58
CA PHE A 31 -4.59 13.91 -1.79
C PHE A 31 -4.41 12.41 -1.50
N ALA A 32 -3.82 12.05 -0.35
CA ALA A 32 -3.80 10.68 0.12
C ALA A 32 -5.22 10.17 0.43
N LEU A 33 -6.12 11.00 0.97
CA LEU A 33 -7.53 10.64 1.15
C LEU A 33 -8.24 10.39 -0.19
N ILE A 34 -7.99 11.22 -1.21
CA ILE A 34 -8.55 11.03 -2.57
C ILE A 34 -8.01 9.74 -3.20
N HIS A 35 -6.73 9.46 -3.04
CA HIS A 35 -6.12 8.20 -3.46
C HIS A 35 -6.84 6.98 -2.84
N GLU A 36 -7.04 6.99 -1.51
CA GLU A 36 -7.75 5.92 -0.82
C GLU A 36 -9.22 5.81 -1.24
N PHE A 37 -9.84 6.93 -1.58
CA PHE A 37 -11.19 6.95 -2.13
C PHE A 37 -11.26 6.18 -3.45
N GLY A 38 -10.20 6.21 -4.27
CA GLY A 38 -10.08 5.38 -5.47
C GLY A 38 -10.17 3.90 -5.17
N HIS A 39 -9.48 3.41 -4.13
CA HIS A 39 -9.56 2.01 -3.68
C HIS A 39 -10.97 1.65 -3.22
N ILE A 40 -11.65 2.54 -2.48
CA ILE A 40 -13.02 2.34 -1.99
C ILE A 40 -13.98 2.16 -3.16
N ILE A 41 -13.95 3.06 -4.13
CA ILE A 41 -14.83 3.01 -5.31
C ILE A 41 -14.65 1.67 -6.03
N MET A 42 -13.41 1.28 -6.31
CA MET A 42 -13.13 0.03 -7.02
C MET A 42 -13.59 -1.19 -6.21
N ALA A 43 -13.38 -1.19 -4.89
CA ALA A 43 -13.86 -2.27 -4.03
C ALA A 43 -15.39 -2.40 -4.03
N ILE A 44 -16.12 -1.28 -4.01
CA ILE A 44 -17.59 -1.27 -4.11
C ILE A 44 -18.05 -1.81 -5.47
N ILE A 45 -17.41 -1.37 -6.58
CA ILE A 45 -17.70 -1.85 -7.93
C ILE A 45 -17.52 -3.38 -8.02
N LEU A 46 -16.45 -3.90 -7.40
CA LEU A 46 -16.13 -5.32 -7.34
C LEU A 46 -16.95 -6.09 -6.28
N LYS A 47 -17.92 -5.42 -5.63
CA LYS A 47 -18.83 -5.99 -4.61
C LYS A 47 -18.13 -6.53 -3.36
N TYR A 48 -16.97 -5.97 -2.99
CA TYR A 48 -16.32 -6.29 -1.73
C TYR A 48 -17.00 -5.55 -0.57
N LYS A 49 -17.18 -6.25 0.56
CA LYS A 49 -17.68 -5.65 1.80
C LYS A 49 -16.51 -5.10 2.60
N ILE A 50 -16.58 -3.82 2.98
CA ILE A 50 -15.59 -3.18 3.85
C ILE A 50 -15.82 -3.68 5.28
N GLU A 51 -14.80 -4.27 5.89
CA GLU A 51 -14.84 -4.79 7.26
C GLU A 51 -14.39 -3.73 8.27
N SER A 52 -13.25 -3.10 8.03
CA SER A 52 -12.71 -2.04 8.89
C SER A 52 -11.94 -1.00 8.11
N ILE A 53 -11.96 0.23 8.62
CA ILE A 53 -11.21 1.38 8.12
C ILE A 53 -10.28 1.84 9.24
N GLU A 54 -8.97 1.92 8.95
CA GLU A 54 -7.96 2.43 9.88
C GLU A 54 -7.30 3.65 9.23
N ILE A 55 -7.41 4.82 9.87
CA ILE A 55 -6.75 6.05 9.41
C ILE A 55 -5.32 6.04 9.95
N VAL A 56 -4.34 6.09 9.05
CA VAL A 56 -2.90 6.00 9.35
C VAL A 56 -2.18 7.24 8.82
N PRO A 57 -0.95 7.56 9.26
CA PRO A 57 -0.24 8.79 8.87
C PRO A 57 -0.02 8.99 7.36
N TYR A 58 -0.12 7.94 6.58
CA TYR A 58 0.11 7.93 5.13
C TYR A 58 -1.17 7.70 4.31
N GLY A 59 -2.36 7.73 4.95
CA GLY A 59 -3.65 7.54 4.26
C GLY A 59 -4.64 6.71 5.08
N ILE A 60 -5.42 5.89 4.41
CA ILE A 60 -6.42 5.01 5.02
C ILE A 60 -6.10 3.55 4.69
N LYS A 61 -6.00 2.70 5.71
CA LYS A 61 -5.85 1.26 5.53
C LYS A 61 -7.21 0.58 5.65
N MET A 62 -7.63 -0.12 4.60
CA MET A 62 -8.90 -0.84 4.58
C MET A 62 -8.70 -2.34 4.61
N LYS A 63 -9.59 -3.02 5.34
CA LYS A 63 -9.74 -4.47 5.28
C LYS A 63 -11.04 -4.81 4.60
N PHE A 64 -10.95 -5.67 3.60
CA PHE A 64 -12.09 -6.17 2.85
C PHE A 64 -12.40 -7.60 3.25
N LYS A 65 -13.69 -7.91 3.40
CA LYS A 65 -14.15 -9.27 3.60
C LYS A 65 -14.29 -9.94 2.23
N VAL A 66 -13.57 -11.03 2.02
CA VAL A 66 -13.65 -11.81 0.80
C VAL A 66 -15.02 -12.51 0.76
N ASN A 67 -15.76 -12.44 -0.35
CA ASN A 67 -17.00 -13.14 -0.50
C ASN A 67 -16.75 -14.65 -0.61
N TYR A 68 -17.50 -15.44 0.14
CA TYR A 68 -17.41 -16.92 0.10
C TYR A 68 -17.68 -17.50 -1.29
N ASP A 69 -18.48 -16.83 -2.11
CA ASP A 69 -18.77 -17.24 -3.49
C ASP A 69 -17.54 -17.19 -4.42
N ASP A 70 -16.58 -16.31 -4.13
CA ASP A 70 -15.30 -16.23 -4.86
C ASP A 70 -14.34 -17.37 -4.43
N TYR A 71 -14.51 -17.89 -3.21
CA TYR A 71 -13.71 -19.01 -2.67
C TYR A 71 -14.12 -20.38 -3.25
N ASN A 72 -15.41 -20.57 -3.53
CA ASN A 72 -15.97 -21.86 -3.99
C ASN A 72 -15.74 -22.13 -5.48
N LYS A 73 -15.28 -21.15 -6.25
CA LYS A 73 -14.95 -21.35 -7.67
C LYS A 73 -13.52 -21.82 -7.85
N LYS A 74 -13.30 -23.13 -7.70
CA LYS A 74 -12.05 -23.87 -7.99
C LYS A 74 -10.81 -23.30 -7.29
N ILE A 75 -10.39 -23.99 -6.26
CA ILE A 75 -9.07 -23.90 -5.57
C ILE A 75 -7.91 -24.30 -6.51
N GLY A 76 -7.96 -23.86 -7.74
CA GLY A 76 -6.87 -24.04 -8.68
C GLY A 76 -6.38 -22.66 -9.12
N LYS A 77 -5.32 -22.17 -8.49
CA LYS A 77 -4.69 -20.87 -8.76
C LYS A 77 -5.67 -19.70 -8.57
N GLY A 78 -5.59 -19.02 -7.45
CA GLY A 78 -6.45 -17.90 -7.02
C GLY A 78 -6.55 -16.69 -7.95
N SER A 79 -6.64 -16.91 -9.26
CA SER A 79 -6.50 -15.90 -10.29
C SER A 79 -7.57 -14.80 -10.24
N LEU A 80 -8.82 -15.12 -9.96
CA LEU A 80 -9.91 -14.12 -9.92
C LEU A 80 -9.81 -13.20 -8.70
N ILE A 81 -9.51 -13.76 -7.53
CA ILE A 81 -9.38 -12.96 -6.29
C ILE A 81 -8.15 -12.06 -6.40
N SER A 82 -7.03 -12.59 -6.90
CA SER A 82 -5.80 -11.83 -7.10
C SER A 82 -5.98 -10.72 -8.13
N LEU A 83 -6.67 -10.97 -9.24
CA LEU A 83 -7.01 -9.94 -10.23
C LEU A 83 -7.87 -8.81 -9.63
N LYS A 84 -8.90 -9.17 -8.85
CA LYS A 84 -9.71 -8.16 -8.15
C LYS A 84 -8.88 -7.32 -7.19
N LYS A 85 -7.96 -7.92 -6.44
CA LYS A 85 -7.06 -7.20 -5.54
C LYS A 85 -6.09 -6.28 -6.30
N ILE A 86 -5.56 -6.73 -7.45
CA ILE A 86 -4.74 -5.90 -8.33
C ILE A 86 -5.54 -4.68 -8.79
N LEU A 87 -6.77 -4.86 -9.28
CA LEU A 87 -7.62 -3.75 -9.72
C LEU A 87 -7.89 -2.74 -8.60
N ILE A 88 -8.15 -3.23 -7.38
CA ILE A 88 -8.31 -2.36 -6.22
C ILE A 88 -7.02 -1.58 -5.96
N SER A 89 -5.85 -2.24 -5.96
CA SER A 89 -4.57 -1.57 -5.68
C SER A 89 -4.16 -0.57 -6.77
N VAL A 90 -4.52 -0.81 -8.03
CA VAL A 90 -4.26 0.13 -9.14
C VAL A 90 -5.15 1.36 -9.06
N ALA A 91 -6.36 1.24 -8.51
CA ALA A 91 -7.34 2.33 -8.52
C ALA A 91 -6.88 3.58 -7.77
N GLY A 92 -6.19 3.45 -6.63
CA GLY A 92 -5.65 4.59 -5.89
C GLY A 92 -4.67 5.42 -6.72
N PRO A 93 -3.54 4.83 -7.19
CA PRO A 93 -2.61 5.52 -8.08
C PRO A 93 -3.29 6.10 -9.33
N PHE A 94 -4.26 5.39 -9.91
CA PHE A 94 -5.01 5.88 -11.06
C PHE A 94 -5.76 7.18 -10.78
N PHE A 95 -6.39 7.33 -9.61
CA PHE A 95 -7.05 8.57 -9.23
C PHE A 95 -6.08 9.75 -9.12
N ASN A 96 -4.89 9.54 -8.54
CA ASN A 96 -3.88 10.59 -8.47
C ASN A 96 -3.35 10.97 -9.86
N LEU A 97 -3.16 9.99 -10.76
CA LEU A 97 -2.80 10.27 -12.15
C LEU A 97 -3.86 11.08 -12.87
N MET A 98 -5.14 10.74 -12.70
CA MET A 98 -6.26 11.51 -13.26
C MET A 98 -6.27 12.95 -12.75
N LEU A 99 -6.00 13.17 -11.46
CA LEU A 99 -5.88 14.52 -10.91
C LEU A 99 -4.70 15.28 -11.51
N CYS A 100 -3.54 14.65 -11.70
CA CYS A 100 -2.41 15.27 -12.40
C CYS A 100 -2.78 15.71 -13.80
N LEU A 101 -3.51 14.87 -14.56
CA LEU A 101 -3.95 15.20 -15.92
C LEU A 101 -4.97 16.34 -15.92
N ILE A 102 -5.91 16.36 -14.96
CA ILE A 102 -6.88 17.44 -14.82
C ILE A 102 -6.15 18.78 -14.56
N VAL A 103 -5.20 18.80 -13.63
CA VAL A 103 -4.41 20.01 -13.33
C VAL A 103 -3.65 20.49 -14.57
N LEU A 104 -3.02 19.59 -15.34
CA LEU A 104 -2.33 19.95 -16.59
C LEU A 104 -3.27 20.51 -17.64
N ILE A 105 -4.45 19.93 -17.80
CA ILE A 105 -5.46 20.43 -18.74
C ILE A 105 -5.94 21.83 -18.31
N CYS A 106 -6.26 22.01 -17.02
CA CYS A 106 -6.70 23.30 -16.50
C CYS A 106 -5.65 24.40 -16.69
N THR A 107 -4.38 24.10 -16.40
CA THR A 107 -3.28 25.05 -16.64
C THR A 107 -3.10 25.39 -18.11
N HIS A 108 -3.26 24.40 -19.00
CA HIS A 108 -3.19 24.64 -20.45
C HIS A 108 -4.28 25.60 -20.96
N PHE A 109 -5.48 25.51 -20.40
CA PHE A 109 -6.59 26.41 -20.71
C PHE A 109 -6.58 27.75 -19.93
N GLY A 110 -5.50 28.03 -19.18
CA GLY A 110 -5.35 29.27 -18.40
C GLY A 110 -6.27 29.33 -17.17
N VAL A 111 -6.85 28.20 -16.75
CA VAL A 111 -7.68 28.12 -15.55
C VAL A 111 -6.78 27.82 -14.37
N ASN A 112 -6.51 28.84 -13.58
CA ASN A 112 -5.76 28.72 -12.32
C ASN A 112 -6.78 28.65 -11.18
N PHE A 113 -7.07 27.45 -10.67
CA PHE A 113 -7.94 27.27 -9.51
C PHE A 113 -7.30 27.76 -8.21
N PHE A 114 -5.97 27.74 -8.14
CA PHE A 114 -5.16 28.20 -7.01
C PHE A 114 -3.86 28.77 -7.55
N ASP A 115 -3.29 29.77 -6.89
CA ASP A 115 -1.94 30.28 -7.19
C ASP A 115 -0.84 29.22 -7.04
N GLU A 116 -1.19 28.02 -6.55
CA GLU A 116 -0.32 26.90 -6.24
C GLU A 116 -0.57 25.64 -7.09
N ASN A 117 -1.05 25.77 -8.35
CA ASN A 117 -1.28 24.60 -9.23
C ASN A 117 -0.07 23.66 -9.32
N ALA A 118 1.14 24.21 -9.27
CA ALA A 118 2.37 23.43 -9.27
C ALA A 118 2.50 22.52 -8.02
N ASN A 119 2.15 23.03 -6.84
CA ASN A 119 2.23 22.25 -5.59
C ASN A 119 1.20 21.10 -5.61
N ILE A 120 0.02 21.34 -6.14
CA ILE A 120 -1.05 20.34 -6.31
C ILE A 120 -0.57 19.23 -7.25
N PHE A 121 -0.01 19.60 -8.40
CA PHE A 121 0.52 18.65 -9.37
C PHE A 121 1.63 17.79 -8.78
N TYR A 122 2.65 18.43 -8.15
CA TYR A 122 3.78 17.71 -7.57
C TYR A 122 3.36 16.81 -6.39
N ALA A 123 2.42 17.23 -5.54
CA ALA A 123 1.91 16.42 -4.45
C ALA A 123 1.23 15.14 -4.97
N ASN A 124 0.36 15.25 -5.98
CA ASN A 124 -0.30 14.10 -6.59
C ASN A 124 0.67 13.18 -7.32
N LEU A 125 1.61 13.76 -8.08
CA LEU A 125 2.64 13.01 -8.78
C LEU A 125 3.55 12.23 -7.81
N LEU A 126 3.91 12.86 -6.69
CA LEU A 126 4.71 12.22 -5.65
C LEU A 126 3.96 11.04 -5.02
N ILE A 127 2.67 11.22 -4.67
CA ILE A 127 1.86 10.13 -4.11
C ILE A 127 1.71 9.00 -5.13
N PHE A 128 1.47 9.32 -6.40
CA PHE A 128 1.38 8.35 -7.48
C PHE A 128 2.66 7.52 -7.61
N ILE A 129 3.82 8.18 -7.77
CA ILE A 129 5.11 7.50 -7.94
C ILE A 129 5.45 6.68 -6.71
N PHE A 130 5.29 7.26 -5.51
CA PHE A 130 5.64 6.61 -4.25
C PHE A 130 4.81 5.33 -4.04
N ASN A 131 3.51 5.37 -4.32
CA ASN A 131 2.66 4.19 -4.16
C ASN A 131 2.88 3.11 -5.23
N LEU A 132 3.52 3.42 -6.37
CA LEU A 132 3.90 2.42 -7.38
C LEU A 132 5.22 1.72 -7.09
N ILE A 133 6.00 2.17 -6.10
CA ILE A 133 7.24 1.48 -5.72
C ILE A 133 6.90 0.07 -5.23
N PRO A 134 7.63 -0.97 -5.69
CA PRO A 134 7.34 -2.35 -5.34
C PRO A 134 7.80 -2.71 -3.92
N ILE A 135 7.34 -1.96 -2.94
CA ILE A 135 7.61 -2.14 -1.51
C ILE A 135 6.29 -2.47 -0.82
N TYR A 136 6.19 -3.62 -0.19
CA TYR A 136 5.04 -3.91 0.66
C TYR A 136 5.15 -3.13 1.98
N PRO A 137 4.11 -2.39 2.44
CA PRO A 137 2.69 -2.51 2.09
C PRO A 137 2.15 -1.47 1.07
N LEU A 138 2.99 -0.76 0.31
CA LEU A 138 2.54 0.16 -0.73
C LEU A 138 1.77 -0.58 -1.84
N ASP A 139 1.01 0.15 -2.66
CA ASP A 139 0.17 -0.46 -3.70
C ASP A 139 0.97 -1.20 -4.76
N GLY A 140 2.13 -0.66 -5.19
CA GLY A 140 3.05 -1.34 -6.08
C GLY A 140 3.53 -2.68 -5.53
N GLY A 141 3.82 -2.74 -4.23
CA GLY A 141 4.16 -3.98 -3.54
C GLY A 141 2.99 -4.97 -3.50
N ARG A 142 1.75 -4.49 -3.27
CA ARG A 142 0.55 -5.34 -3.29
C ARG A 142 0.27 -5.88 -4.69
N ILE A 143 0.37 -5.04 -5.72
CA ILE A 143 0.22 -5.45 -7.12
C ILE A 143 1.22 -6.53 -7.45
N LEU A 144 2.49 -6.32 -7.15
CA LEU A 144 3.55 -7.29 -7.42
C LEU A 144 3.34 -8.59 -6.66
N GLN A 145 2.94 -8.53 -5.38
CA GLN A 145 2.63 -9.70 -4.58
C GLN A 145 1.50 -10.56 -5.20
N GLU A 146 0.42 -9.93 -5.66
CA GLU A 146 -0.69 -10.68 -6.26
C GLU A 146 -0.31 -11.25 -7.65
N ILE A 147 0.54 -10.58 -8.42
CA ILE A 147 1.11 -11.11 -9.66
C ILE A 147 1.97 -12.34 -9.36
N LEU A 148 2.87 -12.25 -8.38
CA LEU A 148 3.69 -13.38 -7.94
C LEU A 148 2.83 -14.53 -7.39
N HIS A 149 1.73 -14.22 -6.69
CA HIS A 149 0.79 -15.23 -6.20
C HIS A 149 0.13 -16.03 -7.34
N ILE A 150 -0.23 -15.36 -8.44
CA ILE A 150 -0.80 -16.05 -9.62
C ILE A 150 0.23 -16.97 -10.27
N THR A 151 1.50 -16.57 -10.32
CA THR A 151 2.56 -17.29 -11.04
C THR A 151 3.26 -18.35 -10.20
N LEU A 152 3.68 -18.03 -9.00
CA LEU A 152 4.53 -18.85 -8.13
C LEU A 152 3.74 -19.54 -7.00
N GLY A 153 2.56 -19.01 -6.65
CA GLY A 153 1.80 -19.47 -5.49
C GLY A 153 2.00 -18.60 -4.26
N LEU A 154 1.20 -18.87 -3.21
CA LEU A 154 1.06 -17.97 -2.06
C LEU A 154 2.36 -17.89 -1.21
N LYS A 155 3.00 -19.01 -0.92
CA LYS A 155 4.19 -19.06 -0.06
C LYS A 155 5.37 -18.34 -0.70
N GLU A 156 5.67 -18.68 -1.93
CA GLU A 156 6.80 -18.09 -2.67
C GLU A 156 6.59 -16.59 -2.93
N SER A 157 5.36 -16.16 -3.23
CA SER A 157 5.04 -14.74 -3.42
C SER A 157 5.37 -13.89 -2.19
N TYR A 158 5.16 -14.43 -0.98
CA TYR A 158 5.51 -13.71 0.25
C TYR A 158 7.02 -13.56 0.43
N MET A 159 7.82 -14.59 0.16
CA MET A 159 9.28 -14.52 0.26
C MET A 159 9.85 -13.52 -0.75
N PHE A 160 9.49 -13.68 -2.03
CA PHE A 160 9.99 -12.79 -3.09
C PHE A 160 9.62 -11.32 -2.88
N ILE A 161 8.39 -11.00 -2.44
CA ILE A 161 8.01 -9.61 -2.21
C ILE A 161 8.76 -8.98 -1.03
N GLN A 162 9.13 -9.78 -0.02
CA GLN A 162 9.97 -9.29 1.07
C GLN A 162 11.36 -8.93 0.59
N ASP A 163 12.03 -9.83 -0.14
CA ASP A 163 13.37 -9.61 -0.68
C ASP A 163 13.40 -8.37 -1.57
N ILE A 164 12.43 -8.25 -2.49
CA ILE A 164 12.30 -7.08 -3.37
C ILE A 164 12.07 -5.81 -2.55
N SER A 165 11.21 -5.86 -1.53
CA SER A 165 10.94 -4.70 -0.67
C SER A 165 12.19 -4.24 0.08
N PHE A 166 13.00 -5.17 0.61
CA PHE A 166 14.26 -4.83 1.29
C PHE A 166 15.28 -4.22 0.33
N VAL A 167 15.45 -4.78 -0.86
CA VAL A 167 16.34 -4.21 -1.88
C VAL A 167 15.89 -2.81 -2.28
N CYS A 168 14.60 -2.60 -2.54
CA CYS A 168 14.07 -1.30 -2.91
C CYS A 168 14.25 -0.26 -1.79
N ILE A 169 14.02 -0.61 -0.53
CA ILE A 169 14.23 0.29 0.59
C ILE A 169 15.72 0.60 0.78
N ALA A 170 16.61 -0.37 0.59
CA ALA A 170 18.05 -0.14 0.66
C ALA A 170 18.50 0.87 -0.42
N ILE A 171 18.00 0.73 -1.66
CA ILE A 171 18.26 1.68 -2.75
C ILE A 171 17.71 3.07 -2.41
N LEU A 172 16.47 3.15 -1.89
CA LEU A 172 15.87 4.41 -1.48
C LEU A 172 16.64 5.07 -0.32
N SER A 173 17.14 4.31 0.64
CA SER A 173 17.93 4.84 1.75
C SER A 173 19.28 5.37 1.27
N ALA A 174 19.94 4.69 0.33
CA ALA A 174 21.18 5.16 -0.27
C ALA A 174 20.98 6.47 -1.05
N THR A 175 19.94 6.53 -1.90
CA THR A 175 19.61 7.77 -2.66
C THR A 175 19.18 8.90 -1.74
N SER A 176 18.44 8.62 -0.66
CA SER A 176 18.02 9.63 0.31
C SER A 176 19.20 10.25 1.06
N SER A 177 20.23 9.47 1.35
CA SER A 177 21.44 9.98 2.01
C SER A 177 22.08 11.09 1.17
N ILE A 178 22.13 10.89 -0.16
CA ILE A 178 22.64 11.91 -1.10
C ILE A 178 21.74 13.15 -1.11
N ILE A 179 20.42 12.95 -1.16
CA ILE A 179 19.44 14.05 -1.18
C ILE A 179 19.52 14.87 0.12
N ILE A 180 19.67 14.23 1.29
CA ILE A 180 19.80 14.91 2.57
C ILE A 180 21.05 15.76 2.64
N LEU A 181 22.19 15.25 2.16
CA LEU A 181 23.44 16.00 2.12
C LEU A 181 23.33 17.25 1.25
N TYR A 182 22.59 17.18 0.14
CA TYR A 182 22.45 18.29 -0.81
C TYR A 182 21.40 19.31 -0.38
N TYR A 183 20.21 18.86 0.00
CA TYR A 183 19.04 19.73 0.29
C TYR A 183 18.82 20.00 1.77
N LYS A 184 19.58 19.37 2.69
CA LYS A 184 19.45 19.49 4.16
C LYS A 184 18.00 19.29 4.66
N ASN A 185 17.19 18.47 3.94
CA ASN A 185 15.79 18.26 4.25
C ASN A 185 15.60 16.94 5.03
N ILE A 186 15.41 17.05 6.33
CA ILE A 186 15.28 15.91 7.24
C ILE A 186 13.91 15.18 7.12
N ILE A 187 12.91 15.84 6.52
CA ILE A 187 11.54 15.27 6.39
C ILE A 187 11.59 13.95 5.60
N PHE A 188 12.37 13.93 4.51
CA PHE A 188 12.52 12.75 3.67
C PHE A 188 13.09 11.56 4.44
N PHE A 189 14.04 11.83 5.34
CA PHE A 189 14.61 10.80 6.21
C PHE A 189 13.58 10.21 7.19
N ILE A 190 12.73 11.05 7.78
CA ILE A 190 11.67 10.60 8.69
C ILE A 190 10.67 9.70 7.97
N VAL A 191 10.28 10.05 6.73
CA VAL A 191 9.41 9.23 5.90
C VAL A 191 10.04 7.87 5.60
N LEU A 192 11.35 7.83 5.30
CA LEU A 192 12.07 6.58 5.06
C LEU A 192 12.19 5.71 6.30
N LEU A 193 12.51 6.29 7.46
CA LEU A 193 12.53 5.54 8.72
C LEU A 193 11.16 4.90 9.00
N TYR A 194 10.09 5.64 8.71
CA TYR A 194 8.75 5.12 8.86
C TYR A 194 8.45 3.98 7.87
N LEU A 195 8.91 4.09 6.62
CA LEU A 195 8.78 3.03 5.63
C LEU A 195 9.56 1.77 6.03
N TRP A 196 10.78 1.91 6.54
CA TRP A 196 11.57 0.83 7.15
C TRP A 196 10.78 0.12 8.26
N TYR A 197 10.22 0.90 9.19
CA TYR A 197 9.39 0.35 10.26
C TYR A 197 8.20 -0.45 9.73
N LEU A 198 7.51 0.05 8.70
CA LEU A 198 6.36 -0.64 8.10
C LEU A 198 6.78 -1.97 7.44
N THR A 199 7.89 -1.97 6.70
CA THR A 199 8.38 -3.18 6.03
C THR A 199 8.77 -4.25 7.04
N LEU A 200 9.52 -3.88 8.10
CA LEU A 200 9.87 -4.81 9.18
C LEU A 200 8.64 -5.35 9.92
N LYS A 201 7.60 -4.53 10.10
CA LYS A 201 6.34 -4.98 10.67
C LYS A 201 5.65 -6.00 9.78
N CYS A 202 5.60 -5.75 8.47
CA CYS A 202 4.99 -6.67 7.50
C CYS A 202 5.75 -7.99 7.41
N GLU A 203 7.09 -7.96 7.46
CA GLU A 203 7.92 -9.16 7.51
C GLU A 203 7.53 -10.07 8.68
N ARG A 204 7.40 -9.50 9.89
CA ARG A 204 6.97 -10.26 11.07
C ARG A 204 5.58 -10.89 10.87
N GLU A 205 4.64 -10.15 10.30
CA GLU A 205 3.29 -10.66 10.00
C GLU A 205 3.35 -11.80 8.97
N PHE A 206 4.21 -11.73 7.96
CA PHE A 206 4.39 -12.79 6.96
C PHE A 206 5.05 -14.04 7.55
N THR A 207 6.13 -13.88 8.32
CA THR A 207 6.80 -14.99 9.00
C THR A 207 5.85 -15.74 9.96
N MET A 208 4.98 -15.00 10.65
CA MET A 208 3.97 -15.64 11.50
C MET A 208 2.95 -16.44 10.68
N LYS A 209 2.50 -15.91 9.54
CA LYS A 209 1.59 -16.64 8.64
C LYS A 209 2.26 -17.89 8.07
N GLU A 210 3.51 -17.80 7.65
CA GLU A 210 4.28 -18.93 7.12
C GLU A 210 4.35 -20.08 8.16
N LYS A 211 4.70 -19.77 9.39
CA LYS A 211 4.73 -20.78 10.48
C LYS A 211 3.37 -21.43 10.71
N ILE A 212 2.27 -20.65 10.60
CA ILE A 212 0.91 -21.20 10.71
C ILE A 212 0.63 -22.17 9.55
N TYR A 213 0.97 -21.80 8.32
CA TYR A 213 0.79 -22.68 7.14
C TYR A 213 1.60 -23.98 7.27
N GLU A 214 2.85 -23.89 7.70
CA GLU A 214 3.69 -25.08 7.92
C GLU A 214 3.12 -26.01 9.02
N SER A 215 2.59 -25.44 10.09
CA SER A 215 1.97 -26.26 11.15
C SER A 215 0.70 -26.94 10.66
N ILE A 216 -0.13 -26.27 9.88
CA ILE A 216 -1.33 -26.85 9.26
C ILE A 216 -0.95 -27.97 8.29
N GLU A 217 0.08 -27.75 7.44
CA GLU A 217 0.54 -28.77 6.49
C GLU A 217 1.07 -30.02 7.21
N LYS A 218 1.83 -29.85 8.30
CA LYS A 218 2.29 -30.96 9.15
C LYS A 218 1.12 -31.72 9.78
N MET A 219 0.09 -31.02 10.28
CA MET A 219 -1.10 -31.65 10.84
C MET A 219 -1.88 -32.47 9.78
N CYS A 220 -2.04 -31.90 8.58
CA CYS A 220 -2.71 -32.58 7.46
C CYS A 220 -1.93 -33.84 6.99
N LYS A 221 -0.60 -33.80 6.95
CA LYS A 221 0.23 -34.97 6.62
C LYS A 221 0.08 -36.06 7.69
N ASN A 222 0.13 -35.71 8.97
CA ASN A 222 0.00 -36.65 10.07
C ASN A 222 -1.40 -37.29 10.14
N SER A 223 -2.46 -36.56 9.83
CA SER A 223 -3.83 -37.11 9.76
C SER A 223 -4.00 -38.10 8.60
N LYS A 224 -3.39 -37.83 7.43
CA LYS A 224 -3.40 -38.75 6.29
C LYS A 224 -2.66 -40.06 6.60
N ILE A 225 -1.54 -40.00 7.31
CA ILE A 225 -0.77 -41.19 7.72
C ILE A 225 -1.60 -42.03 8.69
N LYS A 226 -2.28 -41.45 9.68
CA LYS A 226 -3.16 -42.18 10.61
C LYS A 226 -4.34 -42.89 9.94
N ASN A 227 -4.90 -42.32 8.86
CA ASN A 227 -5.99 -42.92 8.13
C ASN A 227 -5.57 -44.04 7.16
N VAL A 228 -4.26 -44.22 6.90
CA VAL A 228 -3.71 -45.28 6.03
C VAL A 228 -3.18 -46.47 6.88
N THR A 229 -2.93 -46.25 8.17
CA THR A 229 -2.38 -47.28 9.10
C THR A 229 -3.39 -47.83 10.09
N GLY A 230 -4.66 -47.44 10.04
CA GLY A 230 -5.79 -47.97 10.79
C GLY A 230 -6.83 -48.59 9.86
#